data_d9e82ec305b7987b428a0e3d9349348b
#
_entry.id   d9e82ec305b7987b428a0e3d9349348b
#
_cell.length_a   1.000
_cell.length_b   1.000
_cell.length_c   1.000
_cell.angle_alpha   90.00
_cell.angle_beta   90.00
_cell.angle_gamma   90.00
#
_symmetry.space_group_name_H-M   'P 1'
#
loop_
_entity.id
_entity.type
_entity.pdbx_description
1 polymer ?
#
loop_
_entity_poly.entity_id
_entity_poly.type
_entity_poly.pdbx_seq_one_letter_code
_entity_poly.pdbx_strand_id
1 'polypeptide(L)'
;MARVRDVAFGMLLGAICTGMITALAAVPIVDPVKLSPQYYKVRLDNARVRVLEFRSKPGEKEGMHSHPEGVVFTLADATYKNTFPDGSATTRSEAQGDVEWSDAITHSGENVGATDGHFYRIELKNCPK
;
A
#
# COMPACT_ATOMS: atom_id res chain seq x y z
N MET A 1 52.80 -61.50 -16.47
CA MET A 1 52.94 -60.05 -16.24
C MET A 1 51.63 -59.43 -16.56
N ALA A 2 50.77 -59.11 -15.57
CA ALA A 2 49.49 -58.44 -15.73
C ALA A 2 49.61 -57.05 -15.12
N ARG A 3 49.36 -56.00 -15.92
CA ARG A 3 49.35 -54.60 -15.46
C ARG A 3 48.01 -54.31 -14.87
N VAL A 4 47.98 -53.88 -13.60
CA VAL A 4 46.85 -53.33 -12.91
C VAL A 4 46.64 -51.87 -13.44
N ARG A 5 45.43 -51.56 -13.92
CA ARG A 5 45.03 -50.19 -14.34
C ARG A 5 44.31 -49.57 -13.15
N ASP A 6 44.91 -48.53 -12.62
CA ASP A 6 44.30 -47.67 -11.62
C ASP A 6 43.06 -46.96 -12.18
N VAL A 7 41.90 -47.15 -11.55
CA VAL A 7 40.69 -46.44 -11.83
C VAL A 7 40.56 -45.29 -10.80
N ALA A 8 40.82 -44.07 -11.25
CA ALA A 8 40.60 -42.89 -10.43
C ALA A 8 39.09 -42.62 -10.27
N PHE A 9 38.63 -42.71 -9.03
CA PHE A 9 37.23 -42.39 -8.65
C PHE A 9 37.13 -40.87 -8.45
N GLY A 10 36.60 -40.17 -9.47
CA GLY A 10 36.30 -38.72 -9.39
C GLY A 10 35.08 -38.47 -8.52
N MET A 11 35.27 -37.87 -7.33
CA MET A 11 34.19 -37.35 -6.52
C MET A 11 33.66 -36.03 -7.16
N LEU A 12 32.45 -36.09 -7.71
CA LEU A 12 31.71 -34.89 -8.07
C LEU A 12 31.14 -34.25 -6.79
N LEU A 13 31.72 -33.15 -6.32
CA LEU A 13 31.08 -32.30 -5.32
C LEU A 13 29.94 -31.52 -6.01
N GLY A 14 28.72 -31.98 -5.81
CA GLY A 14 27.52 -31.20 -6.17
C GLY A 14 27.36 -30.03 -5.21
N ALA A 15 27.57 -28.82 -5.69
CA ALA A 15 27.22 -27.60 -4.95
C ALA A 15 25.71 -27.48 -4.87
N ILE A 16 25.13 -27.71 -3.70
CA ILE A 16 23.72 -27.45 -3.41
C ILE A 16 23.59 -25.95 -3.22
N CYS A 17 23.17 -25.23 -4.28
CA CYS A 17 22.69 -23.83 -4.14
C CYS A 17 21.38 -23.84 -3.36
N THR A 18 21.44 -23.68 -2.05
CA THR A 18 20.28 -23.33 -1.22
C THR A 18 19.87 -21.90 -1.56
N GLY A 19 18.94 -21.75 -2.51
CA GLY A 19 18.28 -20.47 -2.77
C GLY A 19 17.53 -20.04 -1.52
N MET A 20 17.98 -18.98 -0.89
CA MET A 20 17.27 -18.29 0.19
C MET A 20 16.00 -17.68 -0.42
N ILE A 21 14.86 -18.34 -0.29
CA ILE A 21 13.57 -17.75 -0.59
C ILE A 21 13.27 -16.77 0.55
N THR A 22 13.57 -15.49 0.35
CA THR A 22 13.09 -14.44 1.24
C THR A 22 11.58 -14.35 1.05
N ALA A 23 10.82 -14.91 1.98
CA ALA A 23 9.38 -14.68 2.02
C ALA A 23 9.17 -13.19 2.26
N LEU A 24 8.64 -12.45 1.26
CA LEU A 24 8.11 -11.11 1.50
C LEU A 24 6.95 -11.26 2.49
N ALA A 25 7.14 -10.73 3.70
CA ALA A 25 6.05 -10.65 4.66
C ALA A 25 4.94 -9.80 4.05
N ALA A 26 3.71 -10.34 3.97
CA ALA A 26 2.56 -9.60 3.51
C ALA A 26 2.33 -8.40 4.43
N VAL A 27 2.21 -7.19 3.87
CA VAL A 27 1.89 -5.99 4.64
C VAL A 27 0.48 -6.16 5.20
N PRO A 28 0.27 -6.06 6.53
CA PRO A 28 -1.05 -6.23 7.11
C PRO A 28 -2.00 -5.16 6.59
N ILE A 29 -3.22 -5.57 6.21
CA ILE A 29 -4.30 -4.65 5.84
C ILE A 29 -4.82 -3.99 7.11
N VAL A 30 -4.63 -2.69 7.24
CA VAL A 30 -5.06 -1.89 8.38
C VAL A 30 -6.16 -0.93 7.93
N ASP A 31 -7.31 -0.99 8.59
CA ASP A 31 -8.46 -0.12 8.29
C ASP A 31 -8.17 1.32 8.76
N PRO A 32 -8.20 2.33 7.87
CA PRO A 32 -7.94 3.73 8.21
C PRO A 32 -8.91 4.28 9.25
N VAL A 33 -10.17 3.88 9.22
CA VAL A 33 -11.18 4.36 10.19
C VAL A 33 -10.88 3.89 11.61
N LYS A 34 -10.31 2.69 11.76
CA LYS A 34 -9.90 2.16 13.07
C LYS A 34 -8.59 2.76 13.54
N LEU A 35 -7.66 2.99 12.60
CA LEU A 35 -6.34 3.50 12.92
C LEU A 35 -6.34 5.01 13.23
N SER A 36 -7.11 5.77 12.44
CA SER A 36 -7.08 7.24 12.44
C SER A 36 -8.50 7.82 12.43
N PRO A 37 -9.35 7.49 13.44
CA PRO A 37 -10.76 7.90 13.48
C PRO A 37 -10.97 9.42 13.54
N GLN A 38 -9.93 10.17 13.91
CA GLN A 38 -9.96 11.64 13.91
C GLN A 38 -9.99 12.23 12.50
N TYR A 39 -9.46 11.51 11.49
CA TYR A 39 -9.40 11.97 10.11
C TYR A 39 -10.53 11.41 9.25
N TYR A 40 -11.06 10.22 9.59
CA TYR A 40 -12.01 9.50 8.75
C TYR A 40 -13.40 9.42 9.36
N LYS A 41 -14.42 9.67 8.54
CA LYS A 41 -15.82 9.40 8.87
C LYS A 41 -16.45 8.51 7.80
N VAL A 42 -17.10 7.45 8.22
CA VAL A 42 -17.92 6.62 7.32
C VAL A 42 -19.20 7.38 7.01
N ARG A 43 -19.44 7.70 5.73
CA ARG A 43 -20.64 8.42 5.26
C ARG A 43 -21.69 7.48 4.67
N LEU A 44 -21.24 6.39 4.09
CA LEU A 44 -22.07 5.31 3.57
C LEU A 44 -21.31 3.99 3.71
N ASP A 45 -22.01 2.94 4.08
CA ASP A 45 -21.47 1.58 4.09
C ASP A 45 -22.58 0.60 3.71
N ASN A 46 -22.39 -0.14 2.61
CA ASN A 46 -23.33 -1.16 2.15
C ASN A 46 -22.58 -2.36 1.54
N ALA A 47 -23.28 -3.30 0.92
CA ALA A 47 -22.68 -4.49 0.35
C ALA A 47 -21.73 -4.22 -0.83
N ARG A 48 -21.80 -3.05 -1.46
CA ARG A 48 -21.07 -2.72 -2.70
C ARG A 48 -19.94 -1.71 -2.50
N VAL A 49 -20.18 -0.71 -1.66
CA VAL A 49 -19.25 0.41 -1.46
C VAL A 49 -19.19 0.83 0.00
N ARG A 50 -18.04 1.38 0.38
CA ARG A 50 -17.88 2.19 1.59
C ARG A 50 -17.43 3.58 1.18
N VAL A 51 -18.12 4.61 1.63
CA VAL A 51 -17.76 6.02 1.38
C VAL A 51 -17.15 6.60 2.64
N LEU A 52 -15.90 7.00 2.55
CA LEU A 52 -15.15 7.67 3.61
C LEU A 52 -15.03 9.15 3.30
N GLU A 53 -15.32 10.00 4.27
CA GLU A 53 -14.88 11.40 4.25
C GLU A 53 -13.59 11.50 5.04
N PHE A 54 -12.59 12.11 4.43
CA PHE A 54 -11.30 12.38 5.03
C PHE A 54 -11.09 13.88 5.18
N ARG A 55 -10.55 14.29 6.35
CA ARG A 55 -10.14 15.68 6.62
C ARG A 55 -8.84 15.69 7.41
N SER A 56 -7.94 16.58 7.04
CA SER A 56 -6.72 16.83 7.79
C SER A 56 -6.28 18.29 7.68
N LYS A 57 -5.59 18.77 8.70
CA LYS A 57 -4.96 20.10 8.69
C LYS A 57 -3.52 20.03 8.17
N PRO A 58 -2.93 21.17 7.77
CA PRO A 58 -1.51 21.25 7.47
C PRO A 58 -0.64 20.65 8.57
N GLY A 59 0.32 19.82 8.20
CA GLY A 59 1.24 19.11 9.10
C GLY A 59 0.69 17.84 9.75
N GLU A 60 -0.60 17.53 9.60
CA GLU A 60 -1.16 16.29 10.13
C GLU A 60 -0.75 15.10 9.28
N LYS A 61 -0.46 14.01 9.97
CA LYS A 61 -0.01 12.75 9.39
C LYS A 61 -0.79 11.58 9.95
N GLU A 62 -1.18 10.69 9.08
CA GLU A 62 -1.85 9.44 9.45
C GLU A 62 -0.87 8.25 9.45
N GLY A 63 -1.22 7.21 10.20
CA GLY A 63 -0.45 5.97 10.24
C GLY A 63 -0.56 5.17 8.94
N MET A 64 0.32 4.18 8.77
CA MET A 64 0.29 3.26 7.65
C MET A 64 -1.01 2.45 7.65
N HIS A 65 -1.80 2.55 6.59
CA HIS A 65 -3.10 1.89 6.44
C HIS A 65 -3.34 1.48 4.99
N SER A 66 -4.44 0.75 4.76
CA SER A 66 -4.75 0.20 3.44
C SER A 66 -6.16 0.59 3.00
N HIS A 67 -6.29 0.82 1.71
CA HIS A 67 -7.56 1.00 1.02
C HIS A 67 -7.71 -0.02 -0.11
N PRO A 68 -8.91 -0.55 -0.37
CA PRO A 68 -9.20 -1.23 -1.62
C PRO A 68 -9.22 -0.23 -2.79
N GLU A 69 -9.33 -0.73 -4.00
CA GLU A 69 -9.54 0.10 -5.19
C GLU A 69 -10.82 0.94 -5.08
N GLY A 70 -10.84 2.07 -5.77
CA GLY A 70 -11.98 2.96 -5.70
C GLY A 70 -11.78 4.30 -6.39
N VAL A 71 -12.64 5.26 -6.06
CA VAL A 71 -12.62 6.60 -6.60
C VAL A 71 -12.37 7.62 -5.49
N VAL A 72 -11.53 8.60 -5.76
CA VAL A 72 -11.24 9.73 -4.85
C VAL A 72 -11.77 11.01 -5.47
N PHE A 73 -12.51 11.78 -4.67
CA PHE A 73 -12.98 13.13 -4.99
C PHE A 73 -12.28 14.13 -4.11
N THR A 74 -11.57 15.07 -4.70
CA THR A 74 -10.91 16.17 -4.01
C THR A 74 -11.89 17.34 -3.83
N LEU A 75 -12.17 17.72 -2.59
CA LEU A 75 -13.12 18.76 -2.24
C LEU A 75 -12.46 20.08 -1.82
N ALA A 76 -11.15 20.07 -1.60
CA ALA A 76 -10.35 21.26 -1.33
C ALA A 76 -8.93 21.05 -1.85
N ASP A 77 -8.29 22.11 -2.32
CA ASP A 77 -6.89 22.08 -2.73
C ASP A 77 -6.01 21.61 -1.57
N ALA A 78 -5.15 20.66 -1.82
CA ALA A 78 -4.23 20.14 -0.80
C ALA A 78 -2.96 19.59 -1.43
N THR A 79 -1.90 19.45 -0.63
CA THR A 79 -0.66 18.79 -1.07
C THR A 79 -0.33 17.69 -0.07
N TYR A 80 -0.25 16.46 -0.57
CA TYR A 80 0.02 15.28 0.25
C TYR A 80 1.33 14.62 -0.14
N LYS A 81 2.07 14.23 0.91
CA LYS A 81 3.16 13.28 0.82
C LYS A 81 2.66 11.91 1.24
N ASN A 82 2.63 10.98 0.30
CA ASN A 82 2.31 9.58 0.56
C ASN A 82 3.61 8.79 0.72
N THR A 83 3.72 8.02 1.81
CA THR A 83 4.85 7.12 2.07
C THR A 83 4.34 5.68 2.00
N PHE A 84 5.07 4.82 1.29
CA PHE A 84 4.71 3.42 1.04
C PHE A 84 5.47 2.45 1.96
N PRO A 85 5.04 1.17 2.05
CA PRO A 85 5.66 0.18 2.94
C PRO A 85 7.15 -0.08 2.68
N ASP A 86 7.62 0.12 1.44
CA ASP A 86 9.03 -0.01 1.05
C ASP A 86 9.89 1.20 1.43
N GLY A 87 9.28 2.23 2.06
CA GLY A 87 9.94 3.47 2.44
C GLY A 87 10.01 4.53 1.33
N SER A 88 9.58 4.21 0.11
CA SER A 88 9.45 5.20 -0.95
C SER A 88 8.36 6.22 -0.64
N ALA A 89 8.43 7.40 -1.24
CA ALA A 89 7.42 8.43 -1.05
C ALA A 89 7.18 9.23 -2.32
N THR A 90 5.94 9.71 -2.47
CA THR A 90 5.54 10.63 -3.52
C THR A 90 4.86 11.85 -2.92
N THR A 91 5.03 13.01 -3.56
CA THR A 91 4.30 14.23 -3.18
C THR A 91 3.47 14.68 -4.36
N ARG A 92 2.18 14.93 -4.13
CA ARG A 92 1.23 15.38 -5.15
C ARG A 92 0.39 16.54 -4.62
N SER A 93 0.10 17.47 -5.51
CA SER A 93 -0.94 18.50 -5.28
C SER A 93 -2.22 18.04 -5.95
N GLU A 94 -3.29 18.10 -5.19
CA GLU A 94 -4.65 17.75 -5.58
C GLU A 94 -5.47 19.02 -5.67
N ALA A 95 -6.20 19.23 -6.76
CA ALA A 95 -7.04 20.41 -6.94
C ALA A 95 -8.51 20.11 -6.59
N GLN A 96 -9.20 21.10 -6.04
CA GLN A 96 -10.63 20.99 -5.81
C GLN A 96 -11.38 20.64 -7.09
N GLY A 97 -12.20 19.60 -7.04
CA GLY A 97 -12.96 19.07 -8.16
C GLY A 97 -12.29 17.92 -8.90
N ASP A 98 -11.05 17.58 -8.58
CA ASP A 98 -10.39 16.42 -9.15
C ASP A 98 -11.11 15.12 -8.75
N VAL A 99 -11.21 14.23 -9.74
CA VAL A 99 -11.79 12.89 -9.58
C VAL A 99 -10.83 11.91 -10.20
N GLU A 100 -10.35 10.97 -9.41
CA GLU A 100 -9.39 9.98 -9.89
C GLU A 100 -9.71 8.56 -9.45
N TRP A 101 -9.28 7.61 -10.26
CA TRP A 101 -9.24 6.20 -9.87
C TRP A 101 -8.01 5.97 -8.99
N SER A 102 -8.22 5.21 -7.91
CA SER A 102 -7.14 4.74 -7.06
C SER A 102 -7.16 3.22 -7.03
N ASP A 103 -6.09 2.60 -7.46
CA ASP A 103 -5.88 1.18 -7.22
C ASP A 103 -5.81 0.89 -5.71
N ALA A 104 -5.91 -0.40 -5.35
CA ALA A 104 -5.71 -0.81 -3.96
C ALA A 104 -4.31 -0.35 -3.49
N ILE A 105 -4.26 0.31 -2.35
CA ILE A 105 -3.05 0.98 -1.86
C ILE A 105 -2.84 0.77 -0.36
N THR A 106 -1.58 0.63 0.04
CA THR A 106 -1.14 0.72 1.44
C THR A 106 -0.17 1.87 1.56
N HIS A 107 -0.49 2.85 2.39
CA HIS A 107 0.32 4.06 2.55
C HIS A 107 0.10 4.74 3.91
N SER A 108 0.93 5.72 4.21
CA SER A 108 0.63 6.78 5.18
C SER A 108 0.62 8.12 4.46
N GLY A 109 -0.36 8.99 4.75
CA GLY A 109 -0.48 10.31 4.18
C GLY A 109 -0.05 11.40 5.17
N GLU A 110 0.55 12.46 4.66
CA GLU A 110 0.89 13.65 5.41
C GLU A 110 0.46 14.89 4.60
N ASN A 111 -0.35 15.75 5.18
CA ASN A 111 -0.67 17.02 4.56
C ASN A 111 0.54 17.96 4.69
N VAL A 112 1.31 18.08 3.62
CA VAL A 112 2.50 18.95 3.54
C VAL A 112 2.18 20.31 2.90
N GLY A 113 0.92 20.54 2.57
CA GLY A 113 0.42 21.81 2.03
C GLY A 113 0.14 22.85 3.10
N ALA A 114 -0.42 23.99 2.68
CA ALA A 114 -0.80 25.09 3.54
C ALA A 114 -2.31 25.17 3.82
N THR A 115 -3.10 24.29 3.22
CA THR A 115 -4.56 24.25 3.27
C THR A 115 -5.08 22.99 3.92
N ASP A 116 -6.28 23.04 4.48
CA ASP A 116 -6.95 21.85 5.01
C ASP A 116 -7.29 20.91 3.85
N GLY A 117 -6.93 19.64 4.00
CA GLY A 117 -7.32 18.60 3.05
C GLY A 117 -8.74 18.12 3.30
N HIS A 118 -9.49 17.92 2.21
CA HIS A 118 -10.84 17.36 2.28
C HIS A 118 -11.12 16.50 1.06
N PHE A 119 -11.40 15.22 1.29
CA PHE A 119 -11.65 14.22 0.25
C PHE A 119 -12.85 13.36 0.59
N TYR A 120 -13.52 12.86 -0.44
CA TYR A 120 -14.30 11.64 -0.37
C TYR A 120 -13.56 10.51 -1.08
N ARG A 121 -13.46 9.36 -0.40
CA ARG A 121 -13.01 8.12 -1.00
C ARG A 121 -14.15 7.13 -1.06
N ILE A 122 -14.46 6.65 -2.25
CA ILE A 122 -15.46 5.61 -2.50
C ILE A 122 -14.69 4.30 -2.70
N GLU A 123 -14.65 3.49 -1.67
CA GLU A 123 -14.01 2.17 -1.70
C GLU A 123 -14.96 1.14 -2.29
N LEU A 124 -14.49 0.38 -3.27
CA LEU A 124 -15.26 -0.71 -3.84
C LEU A 124 -15.11 -1.96 -2.98
N LYS A 125 -16.21 -2.61 -2.71
CA LYS A 125 -16.21 -3.92 -2.05
C LYS A 125 -16.29 -5.01 -3.11
N ASN A 126 -15.46 -6.04 -2.97
CA ASN A 126 -15.53 -7.20 -3.83
C ASN A 126 -16.92 -7.83 -3.67
N CYS A 127 -17.80 -7.60 -4.65
CA CYS A 127 -19.03 -8.37 -4.74
C CYS A 127 -18.65 -9.79 -5.16
N PRO A 128 -19.01 -10.83 -4.40
CA PRO A 128 -18.90 -12.18 -4.92
C PRO A 128 -19.74 -12.27 -6.21
N LYS A 129 -19.11 -12.80 -7.26
CA LYS A 129 -19.76 -13.05 -8.56
C LYS A 129 -20.80 -14.13 -8.39
#